data_b4fb2819852dac5548b550abef7e2296
#
_entry.id   b4fb2819852dac5548b550abef7e2296
#
_cell.length_a   1.000
_cell.length_b   1.000
_cell.length_c   1.000
_cell.angle_alpha   90.00
_cell.angle_beta   90.00
_cell.angle_gamma   90.00
#
_symmetry.space_group_name_H-M   'P 1'
#
loop_
_entity.id
_entity.type
_entity.pdbx_description
1 polymer ?
#
loop_
_entity_poly.entity_id
_entity_poly.type
_entity_poly.pdbx_seq_one_letter_code
_entity_poly.pdbx_strand_id
1 'polypeptide(L)'
;MIPIKKGAEPPELKELRQKAIEKKLSPQNAYDTLKGKRKGIVRQSLLQEQGHLCAYCMCRIPRNDVCAGIAPIRIEHYISRNPNDDRDIGQGLDYENLLAVCNGNIASSDHNHKFDDLTCDAHKKNTDLHKVNPCISETLESIFYHVDGEIDAYDPDVKTDLVEILNLNCPKSPIVSEREAALSELILNMNDFQGNDLINYCRISLKSFQDEQDNKTPYQGILIWYLKSILDKLTKSKT
;
A
#
# COMPACT_ATOMS: atom_id res chain seq x y z
N MET A 1 3.25 -4.67 -5.56
CA MET A 1 3.14 -3.33 -4.92
C MET A 1 3.70 -2.30 -5.88
N ILE A 2 3.28 -1.03 -5.80
CA ILE A 2 3.81 0.06 -6.65
C ILE A 2 4.48 1.11 -5.77
N PRO A 3 5.53 1.80 -6.26
CA PRO A 3 6.21 2.81 -5.48
C PRO A 3 5.35 4.05 -5.26
N ILE A 4 5.49 4.64 -4.07
CA ILE A 4 4.86 5.89 -3.67
C ILE A 4 5.92 7.00 -3.74
N LYS A 5 5.61 8.05 -4.50
CA LYS A 5 6.44 9.26 -4.51
C LYS A 5 5.86 10.24 -3.50
N LYS A 6 6.59 10.51 -2.43
CA LYS A 6 6.18 11.49 -1.42
C LYS A 6 6.04 12.87 -2.03
N GLY A 7 4.95 13.54 -1.69
CA GLY A 7 4.69 14.92 -2.03
C GLY A 7 5.28 15.91 -1.04
N ALA A 8 4.93 17.19 -1.18
CA ALA A 8 5.34 18.21 -0.21
C ALA A 8 4.61 18.04 1.14
N GLU A 9 5.35 18.18 2.23
CA GLU A 9 4.78 18.18 3.58
C GLU A 9 3.71 19.29 3.72
N PRO A 10 2.49 18.96 4.20
CA PRO A 10 1.48 19.98 4.47
C PRO A 10 1.97 21.04 5.48
N PRO A 11 1.77 22.36 5.20
CA PRO A 11 2.20 23.44 6.10
C PRO A 11 1.68 23.27 7.53
N GLU A 12 0.46 22.77 7.69
CA GLU A 12 -0.17 22.54 8.99
C GLU A 12 0.53 21.44 9.81
N LEU A 13 1.09 20.43 9.13
CA LEU A 13 1.88 19.39 9.78
C LEU A 13 3.25 19.92 10.17
N LYS A 14 3.91 20.64 9.28
CA LYS A 14 5.21 21.28 9.52
C LYS A 14 5.17 22.22 10.73
N GLU A 15 4.14 23.08 10.81
CA GLU A 15 3.91 23.96 11.98
C GLU A 15 3.74 23.15 13.27
N LEU A 16 2.95 22.09 13.21
CA LEU A 16 2.68 21.25 14.39
C LEU A 16 3.93 20.52 14.85
N ARG A 17 4.74 19.99 13.91
CA ARG A 17 6.02 19.33 14.16
C ARG A 17 7.01 20.29 14.82
N GLN A 18 7.12 21.53 14.32
CA GLN A 18 7.97 22.54 14.93
C GLN A 18 7.61 22.82 16.39
N LYS A 19 6.31 23.00 16.68
CA LYS A 19 5.80 23.20 18.05
C LYS A 19 6.06 21.97 18.95
N ALA A 20 6.00 20.76 18.41
CA ALA A 20 6.31 19.55 19.16
C ALA A 20 7.79 19.45 19.53
N ILE A 21 8.68 19.85 18.61
CA ILE A 21 10.14 19.95 18.86
C ILE A 21 10.43 20.98 19.96
N GLU A 22 9.88 22.19 19.87
CA GLU A 22 10.06 23.25 20.87
C GLU A 22 9.62 22.81 22.26
N LYS A 23 8.54 22.05 22.34
CA LYS A 23 8.00 21.50 23.58
C LYS A 23 8.68 20.19 24.03
N LYS A 24 9.62 19.67 23.28
CA LYS A 24 10.33 18.40 23.52
C LYS A 24 9.38 17.23 23.74
N LEU A 25 8.31 17.14 22.94
CA LEU A 25 7.34 16.05 23.03
C LEU A 25 7.95 14.75 22.51
N SER A 26 7.58 13.63 23.13
CA SER A 26 7.86 12.30 22.58
C SER A 26 7.12 12.12 21.23
N PRO A 27 7.58 11.23 20.32
CA PRO A 27 6.90 10.98 19.05
C PRO A 27 5.42 10.64 19.20
N GLN A 28 5.05 9.82 20.20
CA GLN A 28 3.66 9.51 20.53
C GLN A 28 2.88 10.76 20.91
N ASN A 29 3.37 11.55 21.87
CA ASN A 29 2.70 12.76 22.33
C ASN A 29 2.61 13.83 21.23
N ALA A 30 3.63 13.93 20.37
CA ALA A 30 3.61 14.80 19.19
C ALA A 30 2.47 14.40 18.25
N TYR A 31 2.36 13.12 17.88
CA TYR A 31 1.28 12.63 17.01
C TYR A 31 -0.11 12.83 17.63
N ASP A 32 -0.26 12.68 18.94
CA ASP A 32 -1.53 12.87 19.64
C ASP A 32 -2.04 14.32 19.55
N THR A 33 -1.19 15.27 19.13
CA THR A 33 -1.60 16.65 18.84
C THR A 33 -2.25 16.80 17.45
N LEU A 34 -2.05 15.83 16.53
CA LEU A 34 -2.60 15.83 15.17
C LEU A 34 -4.08 15.42 15.21
N LYS A 35 -4.98 16.40 15.32
CA LYS A 35 -6.43 16.18 15.47
C LYS A 35 -7.27 17.04 14.54
N GLY A 36 -8.54 16.67 14.39
CA GLY A 36 -9.54 17.46 13.66
C GLY A 36 -9.14 17.80 12.23
N LYS A 37 -9.30 19.06 11.85
CA LYS A 37 -9.03 19.56 10.48
C LYS A 37 -7.60 19.27 10.01
N ARG A 38 -6.59 19.46 10.88
CA ARG A 38 -5.19 19.19 10.53
C ARG A 38 -4.96 17.72 10.15
N LYS A 39 -5.54 16.79 10.90
CA LYS A 39 -5.48 15.36 10.59
C LYS A 39 -6.17 15.04 9.25
N GLY A 40 -7.27 15.73 8.94
CA GLY A 40 -7.95 15.64 7.65
C GLY A 40 -7.06 16.09 6.48
N ILE A 41 -6.36 17.21 6.62
CA ILE A 41 -5.43 17.73 5.60
C ILE A 41 -4.30 16.73 5.33
N VAL A 42 -3.66 16.21 6.38
CA VAL A 42 -2.60 15.20 6.24
C VAL A 42 -3.11 13.95 5.54
N ARG A 43 -4.29 13.44 5.93
CA ARG A 43 -4.89 12.28 5.25
C ARG A 43 -5.14 12.54 3.78
N GLN A 44 -5.64 13.72 3.43
CA GLN A 44 -5.91 14.07 2.04
C GLN A 44 -4.62 14.14 1.22
N SER A 45 -3.54 14.73 1.75
CA SER A 45 -2.24 14.77 1.07
C SER A 45 -1.67 13.37 0.85
N LEU A 46 -1.73 12.48 1.86
CA LEU A 46 -1.30 11.09 1.74
C LEU A 46 -2.14 10.32 0.70
N LEU A 47 -3.45 10.54 0.65
CA LEU A 47 -4.33 9.93 -0.35
C LEU A 47 -3.97 10.35 -1.77
N GLN A 48 -3.76 11.65 -1.99
CA GLN A 48 -3.42 12.18 -3.31
C GLN A 48 -2.09 11.61 -3.81
N GLU A 49 -1.03 11.62 -3.00
CA GLU A 49 0.27 11.09 -3.42
C GLU A 49 0.25 9.57 -3.67
N GLN A 50 -0.67 8.83 -3.03
CA GLN A 50 -0.85 7.38 -3.21
C GLN A 50 -1.89 7.02 -4.30
N GLY A 51 -2.53 8.01 -4.95
CA GLY A 51 -3.59 7.77 -5.92
C GLY A 51 -4.80 7.06 -5.32
N HIS A 52 -5.12 7.37 -4.06
CA HIS A 52 -6.23 6.77 -3.29
C HIS A 52 -6.12 5.24 -3.10
N LEU A 53 -4.91 4.71 -3.04
CA LEU A 53 -4.65 3.32 -2.72
C LEU A 53 -4.01 3.15 -1.35
N CYS A 54 -4.33 2.04 -0.68
CA CYS A 54 -3.60 1.63 0.52
C CYS A 54 -2.12 1.38 0.17
N ALA A 55 -1.20 1.95 0.97
CA ALA A 55 0.23 1.84 0.73
C ALA A 55 0.74 0.39 0.64
N TYR A 56 0.07 -0.54 1.33
CA TYR A 56 0.49 -1.94 1.40
C TYR A 56 -0.28 -2.86 0.44
N CYS A 57 -1.59 -2.99 0.60
CA CYS A 57 -2.37 -3.94 -0.21
C CYS A 57 -2.88 -3.38 -1.53
N MET A 58 -2.82 -2.05 -1.74
CA MET A 58 -3.31 -1.34 -2.93
C MET A 58 -4.83 -1.44 -3.17
N CYS A 59 -5.62 -1.80 -2.16
CA CYS A 59 -7.06 -1.62 -2.27
C CYS A 59 -7.43 -0.13 -2.32
N ARG A 60 -8.60 0.20 -2.90
CA ARG A 60 -9.15 1.56 -2.88
C ARG A 60 -9.37 2.03 -1.44
N ILE A 61 -8.95 3.26 -1.11
CA ILE A 61 -9.25 3.91 0.16
C ILE A 61 -9.75 5.34 -0.09
N PRO A 62 -10.79 5.82 0.65
CA PRO A 62 -11.54 5.04 1.65
C PRO A 62 -12.32 3.87 1.03
N ARG A 63 -12.50 2.80 1.78
CA ARG A 63 -13.41 1.71 1.39
C ARG A 63 -14.84 2.10 1.75
N ASN A 64 -15.81 1.72 0.90
CA ASN A 64 -17.23 2.01 1.13
C ASN A 64 -17.91 1.01 2.07
N ASP A 65 -17.29 -0.14 2.30
CA ASP A 65 -17.78 -1.26 3.11
C ASP A 65 -17.40 -1.18 4.58
N VAL A 66 -16.93 -0.02 5.04
CA VAL A 66 -16.47 0.18 6.43
C VAL A 66 -17.67 0.38 7.36
N CYS A 67 -17.76 -0.42 8.42
CA CYS A 67 -18.78 -0.30 9.44
C CYS A 67 -18.74 1.07 10.16
N ALA A 68 -19.90 1.52 10.61
CA ALA A 68 -20.02 2.77 11.35
C ALA A 68 -19.09 2.78 12.58
N GLY A 69 -18.38 3.88 12.78
CA GLY A 69 -17.46 4.06 13.92
C GLY A 69 -16.00 3.62 13.66
N ILE A 70 -15.72 2.97 12.54
CA ILE A 70 -14.35 2.61 12.14
C ILE A 70 -13.81 3.65 11.15
N ALA A 71 -12.58 4.11 11.38
CA ALA A 71 -11.94 5.04 10.45
C ALA A 71 -11.66 4.35 9.12
N PRO A 72 -12.19 4.86 7.99
CA PRO A 72 -12.03 4.24 6.68
C PRO A 72 -10.59 4.34 6.14
N ILE A 73 -9.78 5.20 6.75
CA ILE A 73 -8.38 5.44 6.41
C ILE A 73 -7.61 5.61 7.71
N ARG A 74 -6.49 4.91 7.83
CA ARG A 74 -5.54 5.08 8.94
C ARG A 74 -4.30 5.80 8.43
N ILE A 75 -3.66 6.58 9.31
CA ILE A 75 -2.32 7.11 9.10
C ILE A 75 -1.36 6.14 9.78
N GLU A 76 -0.58 5.48 8.97
CA GLU A 76 0.46 4.55 9.39
C GLU A 76 1.79 5.26 9.58
N HIS A 77 2.57 4.80 10.55
CA HIS A 77 3.97 5.17 10.72
C HIS A 77 4.84 4.02 10.24
N TYR A 78 5.53 4.22 9.12
CA TYR A 78 6.40 3.19 8.54
C TYR A 78 7.42 2.68 9.57
N ILE A 79 8.15 3.59 10.22
CA ILE A 79 8.92 3.32 11.43
C ILE A 79 8.00 3.58 12.62
N SER A 80 7.79 2.56 13.45
CA SER A 80 6.89 2.69 14.59
C SER A 80 7.28 3.83 15.52
N ARG A 81 6.31 4.69 15.88
CA ARG A 81 6.50 5.75 16.88
C ARG A 81 6.51 5.20 18.33
N ASN A 82 6.16 3.96 18.51
CA ASN A 82 6.10 3.30 19.82
C ASN A 82 6.55 1.83 19.65
N PRO A 83 7.84 1.59 19.33
CA PRO A 83 8.36 0.25 19.15
C PRO A 83 8.33 -0.53 20.47
N ASN A 84 8.35 -1.85 20.37
CA ASN A 84 8.38 -2.75 21.53
C ASN A 84 9.79 -2.92 22.14
N ASP A 85 10.78 -2.27 21.56
CA ASP A 85 12.19 -2.33 21.96
C ASP A 85 12.84 -0.93 22.01
N ASP A 86 14.13 -0.86 22.40
CA ASP A 86 14.88 0.37 22.59
C ASP A 86 15.45 0.97 21.28
N ARG A 87 14.88 0.61 20.10
CA ARG A 87 15.33 1.16 18.81
C ARG A 87 14.96 2.63 18.66
N ASP A 88 15.61 3.28 17.69
CA ASP A 88 15.26 4.64 17.30
C ASP A 88 13.75 4.74 16.96
N ILE A 89 13.09 5.65 17.64
CA ILE A 89 11.65 5.86 17.47
C ILE A 89 11.46 6.80 16.28
N GLY A 90 10.67 6.36 15.29
CA GLY A 90 10.28 7.20 14.17
C GLY A 90 9.57 8.47 14.63
N GLN A 91 9.84 9.60 13.95
CA GLN A 91 9.24 10.90 14.30
C GLN A 91 7.70 10.81 14.09
N GLY A 92 6.93 11.04 15.14
CA GLY A 92 5.47 10.92 15.12
C GLY A 92 4.75 11.89 14.16
N LEU A 93 5.41 13.00 13.79
CA LEU A 93 4.91 14.01 12.85
C LEU A 93 5.85 14.19 11.64
N ASP A 94 6.76 13.26 11.40
CA ASP A 94 7.57 13.27 10.19
C ASP A 94 6.76 12.79 8.99
N TYR A 95 6.53 13.68 8.01
CA TYR A 95 5.70 13.37 6.84
C TYR A 95 6.27 12.23 6.00
N GLU A 96 7.59 12.10 5.91
CA GLU A 96 8.26 11.01 5.20
C GLU A 96 8.01 9.64 5.85
N ASN A 97 7.68 9.63 7.15
CA ASN A 97 7.33 8.42 7.90
C ASN A 97 5.83 8.09 7.87
N LEU A 98 4.99 8.92 7.25
CA LEU A 98 3.53 8.74 7.25
C LEU A 98 3.03 8.14 5.94
N LEU A 99 2.11 7.18 6.03
CA LEU A 99 1.42 6.55 4.91
C LEU A 99 -0.09 6.48 5.15
N ALA A 100 -0.89 6.53 4.09
CA ALA A 100 -2.31 6.22 4.17
C ALA A 100 -2.52 4.71 3.95
N VAL A 101 -3.23 4.07 4.86
CA VAL A 101 -3.53 2.65 4.77
C VAL A 101 -5.01 2.36 5.02
N CYS A 102 -5.48 1.21 4.56
CA CYS A 102 -6.82 0.73 4.84
C CYS A 102 -6.99 0.36 6.33
N ASN A 103 -8.19 -0.02 6.71
CA ASN A 103 -8.49 -0.46 8.06
C ASN A 103 -7.97 -1.86 8.41
N GLY A 104 -7.33 -2.56 7.45
CA GLY A 104 -6.71 -3.86 7.67
C GLY A 104 -7.68 -4.98 8.03
N ASN A 105 -8.87 -4.98 7.43
CA ASN A 105 -9.93 -5.97 7.66
C ASN A 105 -10.63 -5.88 9.04
N ILE A 106 -10.38 -4.82 9.83
CA ILE A 106 -11.05 -4.63 11.13
C ILE A 106 -12.58 -4.48 10.97
N ALA A 107 -13.04 -4.04 9.80
CA ALA A 107 -14.43 -3.65 9.54
C ALA A 107 -15.27 -4.75 8.90
N SER A 108 -14.80 -5.98 8.75
CA SER A 108 -15.68 -7.05 8.27
C SER A 108 -16.80 -7.26 9.29
N SER A 109 -18.00 -7.60 8.79
CA SER A 109 -19.24 -7.69 9.55
C SER A 109 -19.23 -8.69 10.72
N ASP A 110 -18.17 -9.46 10.83
CA ASP A 110 -17.95 -10.43 11.90
C ASP A 110 -17.06 -9.81 12.97
N HIS A 111 -17.68 -9.26 14.01
CA HIS A 111 -17.01 -8.55 15.12
C HIS A 111 -15.99 -9.38 15.92
N ASN A 112 -15.72 -10.62 15.54
CA ASN A 112 -14.81 -11.57 16.17
C ASN A 112 -13.49 -11.72 15.41
N HIS A 113 -12.84 -10.61 14.99
CA HIS A 113 -11.54 -10.70 14.34
C HIS A 113 -10.47 -11.20 15.29
N LYS A 114 -9.89 -12.34 14.95
CA LYS A 114 -8.61 -12.76 15.51
C LYS A 114 -7.50 -11.91 14.90
N PHE A 115 -6.38 -11.80 15.58
CA PHE A 115 -5.21 -11.09 15.06
C PHE A 115 -4.80 -11.59 13.66
N ASP A 116 -4.80 -12.90 13.46
CA ASP A 116 -4.44 -13.56 12.19
C ASP A 116 -5.41 -13.25 11.02
N ASP A 117 -6.57 -12.67 11.30
CA ASP A 117 -7.53 -12.25 10.28
C ASP A 117 -7.30 -10.81 9.81
N LEU A 118 -6.39 -10.08 10.47
CA LEU A 118 -6.05 -8.69 10.13
C LEU A 118 -4.97 -8.64 9.05
N THR A 119 -4.87 -7.48 8.39
CA THR A 119 -3.89 -7.22 7.32
C THR A 119 -3.29 -5.82 7.45
N CYS A 120 -2.28 -5.52 6.65
CA CYS A 120 -1.66 -4.20 6.58
C CYS A 120 -1.20 -3.70 7.97
N ASP A 121 -1.37 -2.38 8.26
CA ASP A 121 -1.03 -1.79 9.55
C ASP A 121 -1.73 -2.47 10.74
N ALA A 122 -2.95 -2.94 10.57
CA ALA A 122 -3.68 -3.60 11.65
C ALA A 122 -3.02 -4.91 12.11
N HIS A 123 -2.37 -5.65 11.21
CA HIS A 123 -1.58 -6.83 11.52
C HIS A 123 -0.13 -6.47 11.89
N LYS A 124 0.49 -5.55 11.15
CA LYS A 124 1.87 -5.08 11.39
C LYS A 124 2.05 -4.50 12.80
N LYS A 125 1.10 -3.67 13.29
CA LYS A 125 1.19 -2.96 14.57
C LYS A 125 2.51 -2.19 14.72
N ASN A 126 3.28 -2.51 15.76
CA ASN A 126 4.56 -1.87 16.08
C ASN A 126 5.78 -2.64 15.51
N THR A 127 5.55 -3.71 14.75
CA THR A 127 6.63 -4.45 14.10
C THR A 127 7.14 -3.66 12.91
N ASP A 128 8.45 -3.47 12.80
CA ASP A 128 9.03 -2.86 11.60
C ASP A 128 9.15 -3.89 10.48
N LEU A 129 9.05 -3.42 9.25
CA LEU A 129 9.35 -4.22 8.07
C LEU A 129 10.87 -4.36 7.93
N HIS A 130 11.32 -5.53 7.48
CA HIS A 130 12.73 -5.83 7.30
C HIS A 130 13.32 -5.07 6.10
N LYS A 131 12.54 -5.00 5.01
CA LYS A 131 13.05 -4.48 3.74
C LYS A 131 12.01 -3.70 2.91
N VAL A 132 10.74 -4.10 2.92
CA VAL A 132 9.70 -3.46 2.12
C VAL A 132 9.49 -2.02 2.57
N ASN A 133 9.85 -1.06 1.71
CA ASN A 133 9.50 0.35 1.89
C ASN A 133 8.73 0.84 0.66
N PRO A 134 7.42 1.15 0.78
CA PRO A 134 6.63 1.61 -0.36
C PRO A 134 7.15 2.90 -1.02
N CYS A 135 7.97 3.68 -0.32
CA CYS A 135 8.56 4.92 -0.86
C CYS A 135 9.91 4.70 -1.56
N ILE A 136 10.46 3.48 -1.54
CA ILE A 136 11.77 3.14 -2.15
C ILE A 136 11.55 2.03 -3.17
N SER A 137 11.57 2.40 -4.47
CA SER A 137 11.25 1.49 -5.59
C SER A 137 12.08 0.21 -5.60
N GLU A 138 13.35 0.30 -5.26
CA GLU A 138 14.32 -0.79 -5.26
C GLU A 138 13.93 -1.91 -4.28
N THR A 139 13.26 -1.57 -3.19
CA THR A 139 12.80 -2.54 -2.19
C THR A 139 11.59 -3.35 -2.66
N LEU A 140 10.97 -2.96 -3.77
CA LEU A 140 9.78 -3.59 -4.33
C LEU A 140 10.09 -4.47 -5.56
N GLU A 141 11.31 -4.45 -6.08
CA GLU A 141 11.68 -5.09 -7.35
C GLU A 141 11.56 -6.62 -7.30
N SER A 142 11.78 -7.23 -6.13
CA SER A 142 11.68 -8.68 -5.96
C SER A 142 10.24 -9.19 -5.87
N ILE A 143 9.24 -8.30 -5.77
CA ILE A 143 7.83 -8.65 -5.59
C ILE A 143 7.24 -9.17 -6.90
N PHE A 144 6.58 -10.30 -6.81
CA PHE A 144 5.78 -10.86 -7.89
C PHE A 144 4.43 -11.35 -7.37
N TYR A 145 3.58 -11.83 -8.28
CA TYR A 145 2.24 -12.31 -7.95
C TYR A 145 1.97 -13.65 -8.61
N HIS A 146 1.05 -14.39 -8.04
CA HIS A 146 0.45 -15.57 -8.64
C HIS A 146 -0.87 -15.19 -9.34
N VAL A 147 -1.29 -16.02 -10.28
CA VAL A 147 -2.52 -15.75 -11.05
C VAL A 147 -3.80 -15.85 -10.22
N ASP A 148 -3.74 -16.51 -9.09
CA ASP A 148 -4.81 -16.61 -8.07
C ASP A 148 -4.88 -15.41 -7.12
N GLY A 149 -4.07 -14.39 -7.37
CA GLY A 149 -4.06 -13.15 -6.60
C GLY A 149 -3.10 -13.15 -5.40
N GLU A 150 -2.40 -14.23 -5.08
CA GLU A 150 -1.39 -14.22 -4.03
C GLU A 150 -0.18 -13.33 -4.39
N ILE A 151 0.41 -12.71 -3.38
CA ILE A 151 1.65 -11.91 -3.51
C ILE A 151 2.81 -12.69 -2.92
N ASP A 152 3.97 -12.64 -3.58
CA ASP A 152 5.19 -13.29 -3.13
C ASP A 152 6.42 -12.43 -3.50
N ALA A 153 7.61 -12.85 -3.10
CA ALA A 153 8.86 -12.19 -3.47
C ALA A 153 10.01 -13.18 -3.61
N TYR A 154 10.97 -12.86 -4.50
CA TYR A 154 12.22 -13.63 -4.62
C TYR A 154 13.17 -13.41 -3.45
N ASP A 155 13.10 -12.24 -2.81
CA ASP A 155 13.88 -11.91 -1.62
C ASP A 155 13.14 -12.40 -0.37
N PRO A 156 13.78 -13.23 0.49
CA PRO A 156 13.14 -13.80 1.68
C PRO A 156 12.66 -12.77 2.70
N ASP A 157 13.41 -11.67 2.90
CA ASP A 157 13.04 -10.62 3.85
C ASP A 157 11.81 -9.86 3.34
N VAL A 158 11.75 -9.58 2.03
CA VAL A 158 10.57 -8.99 1.38
C VAL A 158 9.38 -9.93 1.48
N LYS A 159 9.56 -11.22 1.27
CA LYS A 159 8.49 -12.23 1.43
C LYS A 159 7.96 -12.25 2.87
N THR A 160 8.83 -12.28 3.86
CA THR A 160 8.44 -12.23 5.28
C THR A 160 7.63 -10.96 5.58
N ASP A 161 8.07 -9.80 5.09
CA ASP A 161 7.34 -8.54 5.25
C ASP A 161 5.92 -8.60 4.67
N LEU A 162 5.78 -9.15 3.45
CA LEU A 162 4.49 -9.18 2.75
C LEU A 162 3.52 -10.21 3.35
N VAL A 163 4.02 -11.41 3.67
CA VAL A 163 3.18 -12.56 4.00
C VAL A 163 3.00 -12.70 5.52
N GLU A 164 4.06 -12.49 6.31
CA GLU A 164 4.01 -12.71 7.76
C GLU A 164 3.71 -11.42 8.53
N ILE A 165 4.37 -10.28 8.19
CA ILE A 165 4.20 -9.04 8.95
C ILE A 165 2.97 -8.27 8.48
N LEU A 166 2.77 -8.11 7.18
CA LEU A 166 1.62 -7.41 6.61
C LEU A 166 0.41 -8.31 6.37
N ASN A 167 0.59 -9.63 6.37
CA ASN A 167 -0.43 -10.66 6.14
C ASN A 167 -1.27 -10.41 4.88
N LEU A 168 -0.59 -10.10 3.75
CA LEU A 168 -1.28 -9.72 2.51
C LEU A 168 -1.90 -10.89 1.74
N ASN A 169 -1.67 -12.13 2.15
CA ASN A 169 -2.31 -13.33 1.64
C ASN A 169 -3.34 -13.92 2.63
N CYS A 170 -3.82 -13.12 3.58
CA CYS A 170 -4.82 -13.54 4.56
C CYS A 170 -6.09 -14.11 3.89
N PRO A 171 -6.45 -15.38 4.13
CA PRO A 171 -7.60 -16.00 3.48
C PRO A 171 -8.96 -15.45 3.98
N LYS A 172 -8.97 -14.74 5.11
CA LYS A 172 -10.16 -14.08 5.67
C LYS A 172 -10.35 -12.67 5.14
N SER A 173 -9.38 -12.14 4.41
CA SER A 173 -9.45 -10.83 3.79
C SER A 173 -9.83 -10.94 2.32
N PRO A 174 -10.65 -10.04 1.76
CA PRO A 174 -10.98 -10.05 0.34
C PRO A 174 -9.80 -9.65 -0.57
N ILE A 175 -8.64 -9.29 -0.02
CA ILE A 175 -7.51 -8.74 -0.80
C ILE A 175 -7.04 -9.69 -1.90
N VAL A 176 -6.95 -11.01 -1.61
CA VAL A 176 -6.47 -12.00 -2.59
C VAL A 176 -7.48 -12.14 -3.72
N SER A 177 -8.76 -12.36 -3.40
CA SER A 177 -9.81 -12.50 -4.41
C SER A 177 -10.06 -11.21 -5.21
N GLU A 178 -9.91 -10.04 -4.60
CA GLU A 178 -10.03 -8.76 -5.31
C GLU A 178 -8.84 -8.53 -6.26
N ARG A 179 -7.61 -8.96 -5.90
CA ARG A 179 -6.45 -8.97 -6.81
C ARG A 179 -6.63 -9.94 -7.97
N GLU A 180 -7.11 -11.15 -7.68
CA GLU A 180 -7.43 -12.15 -8.69
C GLU A 180 -8.49 -11.64 -9.67
N ALA A 181 -9.57 -11.02 -9.17
CA ALA A 181 -10.62 -10.44 -10.01
C ALA A 181 -10.09 -9.33 -10.92
N ALA A 182 -9.27 -8.42 -10.39
CA ALA A 182 -8.65 -7.36 -11.20
C ALA A 182 -7.75 -7.93 -12.31
N LEU A 183 -6.96 -8.96 -12.00
CA LEU A 183 -6.12 -9.64 -13.00
C LEU A 183 -6.96 -10.38 -14.03
N SER A 184 -8.02 -11.07 -13.62
CA SER A 184 -8.92 -11.81 -14.52
C SER A 184 -9.60 -10.87 -15.52
N GLU A 185 -10.03 -9.68 -15.09
CA GLU A 185 -10.59 -8.66 -15.98
C GLU A 185 -9.55 -8.20 -17.02
N LEU A 186 -8.31 -7.96 -16.63
CA LEU A 186 -7.23 -7.62 -17.56
C LEU A 186 -7.00 -8.73 -18.58
N ILE A 187 -6.94 -10.01 -18.14
CA ILE A 187 -6.72 -11.17 -19.00
C ILE A 187 -7.87 -11.30 -20.00
N LEU A 188 -9.13 -11.13 -19.57
CA LEU A 188 -10.29 -11.16 -20.46
C LEU A 188 -10.18 -10.12 -21.57
N ASN A 189 -9.80 -8.89 -21.22
CA ASN A 189 -9.60 -7.82 -22.20
C ASN A 189 -8.42 -8.09 -23.17
N MET A 190 -7.44 -8.89 -22.76
CA MET A 190 -6.31 -9.28 -23.60
C MET A 190 -6.65 -10.38 -24.63
N ASN A 191 -7.69 -11.19 -24.38
CA ASN A 191 -8.04 -12.32 -25.24
C ASN A 191 -8.47 -11.92 -26.66
N ASP A 192 -8.88 -10.66 -26.87
CA ASP A 192 -9.27 -10.12 -28.17
C ASP A 192 -8.06 -9.80 -29.06
N PHE A 193 -6.82 -9.89 -28.54
CA PHE A 193 -5.60 -9.48 -29.24
C PHE A 193 -4.64 -10.65 -29.45
N GLN A 194 -3.92 -10.65 -30.58
CA GLN A 194 -2.93 -11.67 -30.90
C GLN A 194 -1.66 -11.05 -31.52
N GLY A 195 -0.54 -11.77 -31.44
CA GLY A 195 0.71 -11.39 -32.09
C GLY A 195 1.18 -9.96 -31.72
N ASN A 196 1.38 -9.12 -32.73
CA ASN A 196 1.85 -7.74 -32.54
C ASN A 196 0.78 -6.85 -31.87
N ASP A 197 -0.52 -7.10 -32.09
CA ASP A 197 -1.58 -6.33 -31.50
C ASP A 197 -1.66 -6.58 -29.99
N LEU A 198 -1.42 -7.81 -29.53
CA LEU A 198 -1.29 -8.13 -28.12
C LEU A 198 -0.09 -7.41 -27.49
N ILE A 199 1.06 -7.38 -28.17
CA ILE A 199 2.23 -6.63 -27.68
C ILE A 199 1.92 -5.14 -27.53
N ASN A 200 1.26 -4.56 -28.52
CA ASN A 200 0.87 -3.14 -28.49
C ASN A 200 -0.15 -2.86 -27.39
N TYR A 201 -1.16 -3.70 -27.23
CA TYR A 201 -2.12 -3.60 -26.13
C TYR A 201 -1.41 -3.62 -24.76
N CYS A 202 -0.53 -4.59 -24.54
CA CYS A 202 0.22 -4.69 -23.29
C CYS A 202 1.09 -3.45 -23.02
N ARG A 203 1.76 -2.90 -24.03
CA ARG A 203 2.57 -1.68 -23.89
C ARG A 203 1.73 -0.46 -23.56
N ILE A 204 0.60 -0.27 -24.24
CA ILE A 204 -0.32 0.85 -24.02
C ILE A 204 -0.92 0.75 -22.61
N SER A 205 -1.42 -0.42 -22.22
CA SER A 205 -2.01 -0.64 -20.89
C SER A 205 -0.98 -0.45 -19.77
N LEU A 206 0.24 -0.97 -19.94
CA LEU A 206 1.33 -0.78 -18.98
C LEU A 206 1.66 0.70 -18.81
N LYS A 207 1.78 1.43 -19.91
CA LYS A 207 2.01 2.88 -19.86
C LYS A 207 0.85 3.62 -19.20
N SER A 208 -0.39 3.29 -19.55
CA SER A 208 -1.58 3.88 -18.93
C SER A 208 -1.55 3.73 -17.41
N PHE A 209 -1.31 2.53 -16.88
CA PHE A 209 -1.20 2.31 -15.44
C PHE A 209 -0.05 3.08 -14.79
N GLN A 210 1.10 3.20 -15.46
CA GLN A 210 2.25 3.93 -14.94
C GLN A 210 2.04 5.46 -14.91
N ASP A 211 1.23 5.97 -15.84
CA ASP A 211 0.93 7.40 -15.98
C ASP A 211 -0.22 7.87 -15.05
N GLU A 212 -0.97 6.93 -14.44
CA GLU A 212 -2.03 7.28 -13.47
C GLU A 212 -1.45 8.00 -12.24
N GLN A 213 -2.02 9.15 -11.87
CA GLN A 213 -1.56 9.97 -10.75
C GLN A 213 -2.62 10.05 -9.62
N ASP A 214 -3.76 10.68 -9.90
CA ASP A 214 -4.69 11.12 -8.86
C ASP A 214 -5.65 10.02 -8.37
N ASN A 215 -5.97 9.06 -9.21
CA ASN A 215 -6.95 8.00 -8.89
C ASN A 215 -6.54 6.68 -9.53
N LYS A 216 -5.48 6.09 -9.01
CA LYS A 216 -4.86 4.87 -9.55
C LYS A 216 -5.82 3.68 -9.50
N THR A 217 -5.69 2.80 -10.46
CA THR A 217 -6.46 1.55 -10.52
C THR A 217 -6.15 0.67 -9.29
N PRO A 218 -7.18 0.18 -8.56
CA PRO A 218 -6.97 -0.74 -7.45
C PRO A 218 -6.15 -1.96 -7.88
N TYR A 219 -5.31 -2.43 -6.96
CA TYR A 219 -4.44 -3.60 -7.19
C TYR A 219 -3.51 -3.46 -8.42
N GLN A 220 -3.19 -2.25 -8.83
CA GLN A 220 -2.37 -1.94 -10.00
C GLN A 220 -1.04 -2.71 -10.05
N GLY A 221 -0.48 -3.08 -8.90
CA GLY A 221 0.79 -3.82 -8.83
C GLY A 221 0.75 -5.19 -9.50
N ILE A 222 -0.34 -5.97 -9.37
CA ILE A 222 -0.48 -7.27 -10.05
C ILE A 222 -0.69 -7.08 -11.56
N LEU A 223 -1.40 -6.02 -11.97
CA LEU A 223 -1.65 -5.72 -13.38
C LEU A 223 -0.34 -5.34 -14.09
N ILE A 224 0.44 -4.45 -13.50
CA ILE A 224 1.75 -4.04 -14.01
C ILE A 224 2.72 -5.24 -14.08
N TRP A 225 2.78 -6.06 -13.02
CA TRP A 225 3.60 -7.25 -12.99
C TRP A 225 3.24 -8.23 -14.12
N TYR A 226 1.95 -8.50 -14.29
CA TYR A 226 1.48 -9.44 -15.32
C TYR A 226 1.80 -8.94 -16.73
N LEU A 227 1.50 -7.67 -17.03
CA LEU A 227 1.82 -7.07 -18.33
C LEU A 227 3.31 -7.12 -18.66
N LYS A 228 4.18 -6.83 -17.68
CA LYS A 228 5.64 -6.96 -17.83
C LYS A 228 6.03 -8.40 -18.14
N SER A 229 5.49 -9.37 -17.38
CA SER A 229 5.80 -10.79 -17.57
C SER A 229 5.40 -11.32 -18.95
N ILE A 230 4.25 -10.88 -19.48
CA ILE A 230 3.79 -11.22 -20.83
C ILE A 230 4.68 -10.58 -21.90
N LEU A 231 5.00 -9.29 -21.76
CA LEU A 231 5.91 -8.60 -22.69
C LEU A 231 7.28 -9.27 -22.77
N ASP A 232 7.85 -9.67 -21.64
CA ASP A 232 9.13 -10.37 -21.57
C ASP A 232 9.08 -11.73 -22.28
N LYS A 233 8.00 -12.49 -22.13
CA LYS A 233 7.81 -13.77 -22.83
C LYS A 233 7.67 -13.59 -24.33
N LEU A 234 6.83 -12.63 -24.77
CA LEU A 234 6.54 -12.38 -26.19
C LEU A 234 7.73 -11.77 -26.95
N THR A 235 8.62 -11.07 -26.27
CA THR A 235 9.82 -10.48 -26.89
C THR A 235 10.98 -11.48 -26.98
N LYS A 236 11.17 -12.35 -25.97
CA LYS A 236 12.19 -13.41 -25.97
C LYS A 236 11.90 -14.54 -26.96
N SER A 237 10.64 -14.81 -27.28
CA SER A 237 10.27 -15.84 -28.27
C SER A 237 10.48 -15.42 -29.72
N LYS A 238 10.94 -14.18 -29.98
CA LYS A 238 11.26 -13.66 -31.34
C LYS A 238 12.76 -13.59 -31.62
N THR A 239 13.60 -13.94 -30.64
CA THR A 239 15.07 -14.11 -30.77
C THR A 239 15.44 -15.55 -30.83
#